data_8be62a4571421e400f332312f9765fea
#
_entry.id   8be62a4571421e400f332312f9765fea
#
_cell.length_a   1.000
_cell.length_b   1.000
_cell.length_c   1.000
_cell.angle_alpha   90.00
_cell.angle_beta   90.00
_cell.angle_gamma   90.00
#
_symmetry.space_group_name_H-M   'P 1'
#
loop_
_entity.id
_entity.type
_entity.pdbx_description
1 polymer ?
#
loop_
_entity_poly.entity_id
_entity_poly.type
_entity_poly.pdbx_seq_one_letter_code
_entity_poly.pdbx_strand_id
1 'polypeptide(L)'
;RKETALEEQQAEKWKIEGAIDAKAPKNQGMVFLFTGYMISNPQKRENQFPPEKESEIKEAIHAILDKYDAGPDDLAVTTGMDAGSEILFVESCAERGVPVQAYFPVPEAPYVRDFVSPGGDQWVERFYRMRNHHLVDEFYQPDCVGLPKEGDNIHERNNRWALYSALARGIDKVRLIALWDGKGEIARDLDARLVKHMVDLMRDTGGMVEQINPVKLSRILRADLPLEAEPILAEPIKDTPAPNGKSLKKPAARKKK
;
A
#
# COMPACT_ATOMS: atom_id res chain seq x y z
N ARG A 1 -4.57 -59.21 13.73
CA ARG A 1 -4.15 -58.77 15.08
C ARG A 1 -2.78 -58.04 15.11
N LYS A 2 -1.86 -58.32 14.17
CA LYS A 2 -0.58 -57.57 14.09
C LYS A 2 -0.71 -56.28 13.31
N GLU A 3 -1.57 -56.19 12.32
CA GLU A 3 -1.86 -54.97 11.55
C GLU A 3 -2.55 -53.92 12.41
N THR A 4 -3.54 -54.31 13.22
CA THR A 4 -4.25 -53.38 14.12
C THR A 4 -3.33 -52.77 15.17
N ALA A 5 -2.33 -53.51 15.68
CA ALA A 5 -1.37 -52.99 16.66
C ALA A 5 -0.38 -51.99 16.03
N LEU A 6 -0.07 -52.13 14.74
CA LEU A 6 0.80 -51.21 14.01
C LEU A 6 0.06 -49.90 13.68
N GLU A 7 -1.22 -50.00 13.31
CA GLU A 7 -2.09 -48.86 13.07
C GLU A 7 -2.34 -48.06 14.37
N GLU A 8 -2.55 -48.75 15.49
CA GLU A 8 -2.69 -48.09 16.79
C GLU A 8 -1.39 -47.41 17.23
N GLN A 9 -0.21 -48.02 17.02
CA GLN A 9 1.07 -47.39 17.30
C GLN A 9 1.36 -46.21 16.41
N GLN A 10 1.01 -46.26 15.11
CA GLN A 10 1.11 -45.13 14.21
C GLN A 10 0.16 -44.01 14.61
N ALA A 11 -1.09 -44.30 14.94
CA ALA A 11 -2.05 -43.31 15.40
C ALA A 11 -1.63 -42.63 16.71
N GLU A 12 -0.99 -43.38 17.62
CA GLU A 12 -0.46 -42.84 18.88
C GLU A 12 0.79 -42.00 18.65
N LYS A 13 1.66 -42.40 17.71
CA LYS A 13 2.80 -41.62 17.27
C LYS A 13 2.36 -40.26 16.64
N TRP A 14 1.34 -40.27 15.79
CA TRP A 14 0.76 -39.06 15.24
C TRP A 14 0.12 -38.13 16.28
N LYS A 15 -0.51 -38.74 17.31
CA LYS A 15 -1.03 -37.97 18.46
C LYS A 15 0.06 -37.35 19.30
N ILE A 16 1.19 -38.03 19.48
CA ILE A 16 2.34 -37.52 20.23
C ILE A 16 3.08 -36.46 19.43
N GLU A 17 3.28 -36.64 18.13
CA GLU A 17 3.85 -35.66 17.24
C GLU A 17 2.94 -34.42 17.16
N GLY A 18 1.62 -34.59 17.04
CA GLY A 18 0.66 -33.48 17.08
C GLY A 18 0.55 -32.80 18.46
N ALA A 19 0.87 -33.49 19.55
CA ALA A 19 0.92 -32.88 20.88
C ALA A 19 2.26 -32.19 21.18
N ILE A 20 3.34 -32.59 20.51
CA ILE A 20 4.63 -31.88 20.56
C ILE A 20 4.58 -30.62 19.69
N ASP A 21 3.85 -30.65 18.59
CA ASP A 21 3.50 -29.48 17.76
C ASP A 21 2.36 -28.61 18.34
N ALA A 22 1.86 -28.92 19.52
CA ALA A 22 0.86 -28.12 20.25
C ALA A 22 1.44 -26.80 20.83
N LYS A 23 2.71 -26.46 20.65
CA LYS A 23 3.12 -25.13 20.28
C LYS A 23 2.87 -25.01 18.78
N ALA A 24 1.61 -24.73 18.44
CA ALA A 24 1.30 -24.21 17.11
C ALA A 24 2.44 -23.23 16.73
N PRO A 25 3.09 -23.38 15.57
CA PRO A 25 4.04 -22.38 15.15
C PRO A 25 3.30 -21.07 15.25
N LYS A 26 3.82 -20.16 16.10
CA LYS A 26 3.35 -18.78 16.18
C LYS A 26 3.20 -18.34 14.74
N ASN A 27 1.98 -18.02 14.33
CA ASN A 27 1.60 -17.55 13.03
C ASN A 27 2.67 -17.77 11.96
N GLN A 28 2.55 -18.82 11.17
CA GLN A 28 3.22 -18.79 9.88
C GLN A 28 2.65 -17.56 9.20
N GLY A 29 3.47 -16.51 9.07
CA GLY A 29 3.02 -15.17 8.80
C GLY A 29 2.14 -15.07 7.57
N MET A 30 1.25 -14.12 7.60
CA MET A 30 0.39 -13.77 6.47
C MET A 30 1.24 -13.25 5.30
N VAL A 31 0.71 -13.37 4.10
CA VAL A 31 1.28 -12.73 2.91
C VAL A 31 0.30 -11.69 2.40
N PHE A 32 0.73 -10.44 2.43
CA PHE A 32 -0.03 -9.32 1.89
C PHE A 32 0.45 -9.04 0.47
N LEU A 33 -0.30 -9.51 -0.52
CA LEU A 33 -0.06 -9.18 -1.92
C LEU A 33 -0.79 -7.88 -2.24
N PHE A 34 -0.12 -6.94 -2.89
CA PHE A 34 -0.69 -5.65 -3.21
C PHE A 34 -0.72 -5.39 -4.71
N THR A 35 -1.77 -4.73 -5.17
CA THR A 35 -1.88 -4.10 -6.48
C THR A 35 -2.77 -2.86 -6.37
N GLY A 36 -2.48 -1.82 -7.15
CA GLY A 36 -3.30 -0.62 -7.08
C GLY A 36 -2.92 0.42 -8.12
N TYR A 37 -3.71 1.48 -8.17
CA TYR A 37 -3.54 2.55 -9.13
C TYR A 37 -2.31 3.41 -8.84
N MET A 38 -1.64 3.82 -9.91
CA MET A 38 -0.67 4.92 -9.88
C MET A 38 -1.36 6.22 -9.50
N ILE A 39 -0.59 7.16 -8.96
CA ILE A 39 -1.09 8.51 -8.72
C ILE A 39 -1.47 9.17 -10.04
N SER A 40 -2.65 9.79 -10.07
CA SER A 40 -3.17 10.40 -11.28
C SER A 40 -2.30 11.58 -11.71
N ASN A 41 -1.87 11.55 -12.96
CA ASN A 41 -1.21 12.71 -13.57
C ASN A 41 -2.26 13.80 -13.82
N PRO A 42 -2.10 15.03 -13.31
CA PRO A 42 -3.05 16.11 -13.51
C PRO A 42 -3.32 16.46 -14.99
N GLN A 43 -2.40 16.07 -15.88
CA GLN A 43 -2.53 16.28 -17.33
C GLN A 43 -3.34 15.17 -18.03
N LYS A 44 -3.52 14.02 -17.38
CA LYS A 44 -4.37 12.93 -17.85
C LYS A 44 -5.69 12.99 -17.07
N ARG A 45 -6.83 12.97 -17.76
CA ARG A 45 -8.18 13.04 -17.16
C ARG A 45 -8.61 11.76 -16.43
N GLU A 46 -7.67 11.02 -15.89
CA GLU A 46 -7.91 9.76 -15.19
C GLU A 46 -7.82 10.00 -13.68
N ASN A 47 -8.94 9.88 -12.98
CA ASN A 47 -9.09 10.22 -11.56
C ASN A 47 -9.18 8.97 -10.68
N GLN A 48 -8.32 7.98 -10.90
CA GLN A 48 -8.36 6.74 -10.14
C GLN A 48 -7.64 6.84 -8.80
N PHE A 49 -6.53 7.57 -8.75
CA PHE A 49 -5.84 7.96 -7.53
C PHE A 49 -5.52 9.47 -7.56
N PRO A 50 -6.45 10.34 -7.19
CA PRO A 50 -6.21 11.78 -7.10
C PRO A 50 -5.19 12.10 -5.99
N PRO A 51 -4.23 13.03 -6.21
CA PRO A 51 -3.21 13.36 -5.21
C PRO A 51 -3.77 13.77 -3.85
N GLU A 52 -4.92 14.43 -3.84
CA GLU A 52 -5.62 14.85 -2.61
C GLU A 52 -6.15 13.71 -1.75
N LYS A 53 -6.15 12.48 -2.27
CA LYS A 53 -6.58 11.27 -1.53
C LYS A 53 -5.43 10.44 -0.98
N GLU A 54 -4.21 10.92 -1.08
CA GLU A 54 -3.03 10.17 -0.65
C GLU A 54 -3.12 9.75 0.82
N SER A 55 -3.47 10.68 1.72
CA SER A 55 -3.61 10.40 3.14
C SER A 55 -4.71 9.38 3.42
N GLU A 56 -5.89 9.55 2.82
CA GLU A 56 -7.04 8.66 2.98
C GLU A 56 -6.73 7.23 2.49
N ILE A 57 -6.00 7.11 1.39
CA ILE A 57 -5.58 5.82 0.84
C ILE A 57 -4.54 5.17 1.76
N LYS A 58 -3.56 5.92 2.26
CA LYS A 58 -2.58 5.42 3.22
C LYS A 58 -3.27 4.92 4.49
N GLU A 59 -4.22 5.67 5.05
CA GLU A 59 -5.01 5.27 6.21
C GLU A 59 -5.82 3.99 5.95
N ALA A 60 -6.41 3.83 4.75
CA ALA A 60 -7.12 2.62 4.40
C ALA A 60 -6.20 1.39 4.28
N ILE A 61 -4.97 1.56 3.76
CA ILE A 61 -3.95 0.51 3.75
C ILE A 61 -3.60 0.12 5.19
N HIS A 62 -3.34 1.12 6.04
CA HIS A 62 -3.05 0.89 7.47
C HIS A 62 -4.18 0.13 8.16
N ALA A 63 -5.44 0.50 7.94
CA ALA A 63 -6.59 -0.15 8.54
C ALA A 63 -6.68 -1.64 8.16
N ILE A 64 -6.33 -2.01 6.92
CA ILE A 64 -6.28 -3.41 6.52
C ILE A 64 -5.11 -4.14 7.18
N LEU A 65 -3.92 -3.53 7.21
CA LEU A 65 -2.76 -4.13 7.89
C LEU A 65 -3.01 -4.31 9.39
N ASP A 66 -3.69 -3.34 10.05
CA ASP A 66 -4.09 -3.43 11.46
C ASP A 66 -5.13 -4.54 11.69
N LYS A 67 -6.10 -4.71 10.79
CA LYS A 67 -7.09 -5.79 10.83
C LYS A 67 -6.45 -7.18 10.94
N TYR A 68 -5.28 -7.35 10.35
CA TYR A 68 -4.54 -8.62 10.36
C TYR A 68 -3.36 -8.63 11.33
N ASP A 69 -3.18 -7.58 12.15
CA ASP A 69 -2.06 -7.43 13.09
C ASP A 69 -0.70 -7.62 12.39
N ALA A 70 -0.56 -6.98 11.20
CA ALA A 70 0.59 -7.16 10.34
C ALA A 70 1.90 -6.70 11.00
N GLY A 71 2.92 -7.56 10.97
CA GLY A 71 4.18 -7.36 11.65
C GLY A 71 5.37 -8.13 11.04
N PRO A 72 6.51 -8.19 11.76
CA PRO A 72 7.77 -8.73 11.23
C PRO A 72 7.74 -10.21 10.81
N ASP A 73 6.79 -10.99 11.29
CA ASP A 73 6.65 -12.42 10.95
C ASP A 73 5.88 -12.62 9.61
N ASP A 74 5.29 -11.56 9.06
CA ASP A 74 4.54 -11.56 7.82
C ASP A 74 5.43 -11.25 6.61
N LEU A 75 4.85 -11.28 5.42
CA LEU A 75 5.51 -10.89 4.18
C LEU A 75 4.59 -9.98 3.35
N ALA A 76 5.12 -8.91 2.84
CA ALA A 76 4.48 -8.11 1.80
C ALA A 76 5.06 -8.47 0.42
N VAL A 77 4.19 -8.55 -0.58
CA VAL A 77 4.55 -8.78 -1.98
C VAL A 77 3.89 -7.72 -2.84
N THR A 78 4.64 -7.09 -3.75
CA THR A 78 4.09 -6.10 -4.67
C THR A 78 4.57 -6.34 -6.10
N THR A 79 3.82 -5.85 -7.09
CA THR A 79 4.10 -6.00 -8.51
C THR A 79 5.03 -4.93 -9.08
N GLY A 80 5.58 -4.13 -8.21
CA GLY A 80 6.51 -3.05 -8.45
C GLY A 80 6.57 -2.10 -7.26
N MET A 81 6.91 -0.87 -7.51
CA MET A 81 6.81 0.29 -6.62
C MET A 81 6.45 1.52 -7.45
N ASP A 82 5.28 1.48 -8.10
CA ASP A 82 4.79 2.57 -8.93
C ASP A 82 4.50 3.81 -8.07
N ALA A 83 4.67 4.99 -8.67
CA ALA A 83 4.30 6.24 -8.02
C ALA A 83 2.81 6.22 -7.64
N GLY A 84 2.52 6.18 -6.35
CA GLY A 84 1.16 6.10 -5.82
C GLY A 84 0.97 4.96 -4.83
N SER A 85 -0.04 4.13 -5.05
CA SER A 85 -0.49 3.18 -4.03
C SER A 85 0.51 2.09 -3.67
N GLU A 86 1.33 1.64 -4.61
CA GLU A 86 2.35 0.62 -4.32
C GLU A 86 3.46 1.16 -3.41
N ILE A 87 3.97 2.38 -3.67
CA ILE A 87 4.92 3.02 -2.76
C ILE A 87 4.29 3.25 -1.38
N LEU A 88 3.03 3.70 -1.29
CA LEU A 88 2.33 3.86 0.00
C LEU A 88 2.22 2.55 0.76
N PHE A 89 1.92 1.46 0.05
CA PHE A 89 1.85 0.13 0.66
C PHE A 89 3.21 -0.32 1.20
N VAL A 90 4.28 -0.17 0.41
CA VAL A 90 5.65 -0.53 0.83
C VAL A 90 6.08 0.28 2.06
N GLU A 91 5.82 1.60 2.08
CA GLU A 91 6.08 2.45 3.24
C GLU A 91 5.30 1.97 4.47
N SER A 92 4.00 1.68 4.31
CA SER A 92 3.14 1.21 5.40
C SER A 92 3.60 -0.13 5.98
N CYS A 93 4.12 -1.02 5.14
CA CYS A 93 4.72 -2.29 5.56
C CYS A 93 6.05 -2.07 6.29
N ALA A 94 6.93 -1.22 5.76
CA ALA A 94 8.21 -0.89 6.39
C ALA A 94 8.03 -0.24 7.77
N GLU A 95 7.04 0.63 7.94
CA GLU A 95 6.68 1.25 9.23
C GLU A 95 6.26 0.22 10.29
N ARG A 96 5.79 -0.97 9.89
CA ARG A 96 5.41 -2.09 10.76
C ARG A 96 6.49 -3.17 10.90
N GLY A 97 7.61 -2.99 10.24
CA GLY A 97 8.66 -4.01 10.21
C GLY A 97 8.35 -5.21 9.34
N VAL A 98 7.33 -5.15 8.47
CA VAL A 98 6.98 -6.22 7.53
C VAL A 98 7.98 -6.25 6.38
N PRO A 99 8.70 -7.36 6.14
CA PRO A 99 9.56 -7.52 4.98
C PRO A 99 8.76 -7.43 3.66
N VAL A 100 9.35 -6.84 2.63
CA VAL A 100 8.73 -6.62 1.34
C VAL A 100 9.52 -7.29 0.23
N GLN A 101 8.84 -8.00 -0.65
CA GLN A 101 9.36 -8.51 -1.92
C GLN A 101 8.71 -7.74 -3.08
N ALA A 102 9.49 -6.92 -3.76
CA ALA A 102 9.05 -6.13 -4.90
C ALA A 102 9.47 -6.80 -6.22
N TYR A 103 8.49 -7.13 -7.06
CA TYR A 103 8.66 -7.84 -8.32
C TYR A 103 8.52 -6.87 -9.50
N PHE A 104 9.58 -6.64 -10.22
CA PHE A 104 9.63 -5.67 -11.32
C PHE A 104 9.54 -6.32 -12.70
N PRO A 105 8.67 -5.85 -13.60
CA PRO A 105 8.53 -6.39 -14.95
C PRO A 105 9.72 -6.09 -15.87
N VAL A 106 10.43 -4.98 -15.59
CA VAL A 106 11.55 -4.46 -16.38
C VAL A 106 12.68 -4.00 -15.47
N PRO A 107 13.91 -3.81 -15.99
CA PRO A 107 15.01 -3.24 -15.22
C PRO A 107 14.70 -1.86 -14.65
N GLU A 108 15.46 -1.44 -13.62
CA GLU A 108 15.22 -0.21 -12.85
C GLU A 108 15.04 1.05 -13.71
N ALA A 109 15.99 1.34 -14.62
CA ALA A 109 15.99 2.61 -15.34
C ALA A 109 14.73 2.83 -16.20
N PRO A 110 14.27 1.87 -17.05
CA PRO A 110 12.99 2.00 -17.73
C PRO A 110 11.81 1.99 -16.75
N TYR A 111 11.88 1.25 -15.64
CA TYR A 111 10.81 1.23 -14.65
C TYR A 111 10.60 2.62 -14.02
N VAL A 112 11.67 3.22 -13.53
CA VAL A 112 11.60 4.55 -12.90
C VAL A 112 11.10 5.61 -13.90
N ARG A 113 11.58 5.56 -15.15
CA ARG A 113 11.14 6.48 -16.21
C ARG A 113 9.65 6.40 -16.47
N ASP A 114 9.10 5.19 -16.55
CA ASP A 114 7.74 4.94 -17.06
C ASP A 114 6.67 4.88 -15.96
N PHE A 115 7.04 4.47 -14.73
CA PHE A 115 6.09 4.20 -13.65
C PHE A 115 6.31 5.03 -12.37
N VAL A 116 7.48 5.65 -12.19
CA VAL A 116 7.75 6.46 -11.00
C VAL A 116 7.83 7.95 -11.34
N SER A 117 8.67 8.32 -12.31
CA SER A 117 8.89 9.73 -12.70
C SER A 117 7.62 10.47 -13.14
N PRO A 118 6.62 9.82 -13.76
CA PRO A 118 5.36 10.51 -14.08
C PRO A 118 4.60 11.06 -12.87
N GLY A 119 4.84 10.52 -11.66
CA GLY A 119 4.29 11.04 -10.41
C GLY A 119 4.97 12.31 -9.88
N GLY A 120 6.17 12.63 -10.41
CA GLY A 120 6.99 13.77 -9.98
C GLY A 120 8.13 13.39 -9.04
N ASP A 121 9.03 14.37 -8.79
CA ASP A 121 10.31 14.16 -8.10
C ASP A 121 10.14 13.59 -6.70
N GLN A 122 9.10 14.00 -5.97
CA GLN A 122 8.81 13.46 -4.64
C GLN A 122 8.58 11.93 -4.65
N TRP A 123 7.96 11.38 -5.70
CA TRP A 123 7.75 9.95 -5.82
C TRP A 123 9.03 9.21 -6.20
N VAL A 124 9.89 9.84 -7.00
CA VAL A 124 11.22 9.31 -7.32
C VAL A 124 12.08 9.23 -6.04
N GLU A 125 12.04 10.26 -5.19
CA GLU A 125 12.74 10.26 -3.91
C GLU A 125 12.22 9.15 -2.98
N ARG A 126 10.90 8.99 -2.88
CA ARG A 126 10.25 7.93 -2.07
C ARG A 126 10.60 6.54 -2.60
N PHE A 127 10.59 6.34 -3.92
CA PHE A 127 11.00 5.10 -4.55
C PHE A 127 12.41 4.71 -4.13
N TYR A 128 13.40 5.59 -4.29
CA TYR A 128 14.78 5.29 -3.92
C TYR A 128 14.97 5.13 -2.41
N ARG A 129 14.21 5.83 -1.59
CA ARG A 129 14.21 5.63 -0.14
C ARG A 129 13.74 4.22 0.23
N MET A 130 12.65 3.73 -0.36
CA MET A 130 12.13 2.39 -0.09
C MET A 130 12.99 1.32 -0.73
N ARG A 131 13.47 1.51 -1.93
CA ARG A 131 14.41 0.61 -2.59
C ARG A 131 15.67 0.34 -1.75
N ASN A 132 16.19 1.35 -1.08
CA ASN A 132 17.37 1.23 -0.23
C ASN A 132 17.01 0.81 1.22
N HIS A 133 15.76 0.53 1.51
CA HIS A 133 15.32 0.14 2.84
C HIS A 133 15.68 -1.34 3.09
N HIS A 134 16.24 -1.65 4.27
CA HIS A 134 16.73 -3.00 4.62
C HIS A 134 15.65 -4.10 4.66
N LEU A 135 14.39 -3.75 4.65
CA LEU A 135 13.26 -4.69 4.59
C LEU A 135 12.76 -4.93 3.16
N VAL A 136 13.32 -4.29 2.14
CA VAL A 136 12.85 -4.40 0.75
C VAL A 136 13.84 -5.19 -0.08
N ASP A 137 13.38 -6.32 -0.59
CA ASP A 137 14.09 -7.15 -1.57
C ASP A 137 13.50 -6.93 -2.97
N GLU A 138 14.36 -6.74 -3.95
CA GLU A 138 13.98 -6.50 -5.34
C GLU A 138 14.22 -7.73 -6.22
N PHE A 139 13.24 -8.02 -7.07
CA PHE A 139 13.30 -9.11 -8.03
C PHE A 139 12.94 -8.60 -9.41
N TYR A 140 13.88 -8.64 -10.35
CA TYR A 140 13.67 -8.21 -11.73
C TYR A 140 13.35 -9.40 -12.64
N GLN A 141 12.27 -9.31 -13.38
CA GLN A 141 11.76 -10.41 -14.22
C GLN A 141 12.81 -10.95 -15.21
N PRO A 142 13.58 -10.09 -15.92
CA PRO A 142 14.61 -10.59 -16.85
C PRO A 142 15.68 -11.45 -16.17
N ASP A 143 16.05 -11.11 -14.95
CA ASP A 143 17.11 -11.78 -14.21
C ASP A 143 16.65 -13.08 -13.56
N CYS A 144 15.42 -13.09 -13.05
CA CYS A 144 14.89 -14.20 -12.26
C CYS A 144 14.14 -15.26 -13.07
N VAL A 145 13.35 -14.84 -14.07
CA VAL A 145 12.48 -15.75 -14.86
C VAL A 145 12.74 -15.68 -16.36
N GLY A 146 13.80 -14.98 -16.74
CA GLY A 146 14.26 -14.83 -18.12
C GLY A 146 13.41 -13.85 -18.96
N LEU A 147 13.83 -13.68 -20.20
CA LEU A 147 13.18 -12.76 -21.14
C LEU A 147 11.77 -13.22 -21.50
N PRO A 148 10.84 -12.28 -21.73
CA PRO A 148 9.51 -12.62 -22.22
C PRO A 148 9.58 -13.24 -23.63
N LYS A 149 8.62 -14.11 -23.95
CA LYS A 149 8.45 -14.60 -25.29
C LYS A 149 7.75 -13.55 -26.17
N GLU A 150 7.90 -13.71 -27.49
CA GLU A 150 7.15 -12.87 -28.43
C GLU A 150 5.65 -12.98 -28.18
N GLY A 151 4.98 -11.82 -28.02
CA GLY A 151 3.55 -11.74 -27.70
C GLY A 151 3.21 -11.76 -26.21
N ASP A 152 4.15 -12.02 -25.31
CA ASP A 152 3.90 -11.96 -23.88
C ASP A 152 3.64 -10.51 -23.42
N ASN A 153 2.59 -10.34 -22.60
CA ASN A 153 2.43 -9.11 -21.83
C ASN A 153 3.33 -9.18 -20.56
N ILE A 154 4.40 -8.40 -20.55
CA ILE A 154 5.39 -8.43 -19.46
C ILE A 154 4.80 -8.10 -18.09
N HIS A 155 3.80 -7.22 -18.04
CA HIS A 155 3.13 -6.82 -16.79
C HIS A 155 2.19 -7.91 -16.27
N GLU A 156 1.41 -8.54 -17.16
CA GLU A 156 0.58 -9.68 -16.77
C GLU A 156 1.43 -10.89 -16.33
N ARG A 157 2.56 -11.08 -16.99
CA ARG A 157 3.54 -12.10 -16.59
C ARG A 157 4.10 -11.79 -15.19
N ASN A 158 4.36 -10.52 -14.92
CA ASN A 158 4.81 -10.06 -13.60
C ASN A 158 3.76 -10.29 -12.52
N ASN A 159 2.49 -9.98 -12.80
CA ASN A 159 1.37 -10.25 -11.90
C ASN A 159 1.30 -11.75 -11.54
N ARG A 160 1.40 -12.63 -12.53
CA ARG A 160 1.39 -14.08 -12.30
C ARG A 160 2.59 -14.51 -11.44
N TRP A 161 3.76 -13.98 -11.72
CA TRP A 161 4.97 -14.30 -10.97
C TRP A 161 4.85 -13.88 -9.50
N ALA A 162 4.46 -12.64 -9.22
CA ALA A 162 4.24 -12.15 -7.86
C ALA A 162 3.15 -12.96 -7.13
N LEU A 163 2.01 -13.24 -7.79
CA LEU A 163 0.93 -14.05 -7.23
C LEU A 163 1.41 -15.46 -6.86
N TYR A 164 2.06 -16.17 -7.79
CA TYR A 164 2.50 -17.55 -7.53
C TYR A 164 3.61 -17.62 -6.48
N SER A 165 4.47 -16.59 -6.40
CA SER A 165 5.45 -16.46 -5.33
C SER A 165 4.78 -16.28 -3.96
N ALA A 166 3.70 -15.51 -3.89
CA ALA A 166 2.89 -15.36 -2.68
C ALA A 166 2.17 -16.68 -2.32
N LEU A 167 1.51 -17.32 -3.30
CA LEU A 167 0.74 -18.55 -3.10
C LEU A 167 1.60 -19.77 -2.72
N ALA A 168 2.91 -19.75 -3.00
CA ALA A 168 3.83 -20.79 -2.56
C ALA A 168 3.88 -20.94 -1.03
N ARG A 169 3.38 -19.96 -0.27
CA ARG A 169 3.28 -20.01 1.20
C ARG A 169 1.92 -20.54 1.71
N GLY A 170 1.01 -20.87 0.84
CA GLY A 170 -0.34 -21.35 1.11
C GLY A 170 -1.40 -20.30 0.85
N ILE A 171 -2.46 -20.67 0.13
CA ILE A 171 -3.54 -19.74 -0.28
C ILE A 171 -4.32 -19.17 0.89
N ASP A 172 -4.47 -19.91 1.96
CA ASP A 172 -5.12 -19.52 3.22
C ASP A 172 -4.41 -18.34 3.90
N LYS A 173 -3.11 -18.19 3.67
CA LYS A 173 -2.28 -17.12 4.22
C LYS A 173 -2.23 -15.86 3.36
N VAL A 174 -2.57 -15.95 2.07
CA VAL A 174 -2.48 -14.81 1.17
C VAL A 174 -3.73 -13.94 1.25
N ARG A 175 -3.52 -12.63 1.36
CA ARG A 175 -4.54 -11.59 1.24
C ARG A 175 -4.12 -10.62 0.15
N LEU A 176 -4.90 -10.56 -0.92
CA LEU A 176 -4.71 -9.51 -1.93
C LEU A 176 -5.36 -8.23 -1.43
N ILE A 177 -4.57 -7.18 -1.29
CA ILE A 177 -5.05 -5.82 -1.04
C ILE A 177 -5.05 -5.11 -2.39
N ALA A 178 -6.20 -4.63 -2.84
CA ALA A 178 -6.34 -3.99 -4.15
C ALA A 178 -6.93 -2.59 -4.02
N LEU A 179 -6.16 -1.56 -4.39
CA LEU A 179 -6.71 -0.22 -4.60
C LEU A 179 -7.38 -0.17 -5.97
N TRP A 180 -8.70 -0.35 -5.98
CA TRP A 180 -9.48 -0.55 -7.20
C TRP A 180 -10.93 -0.06 -7.05
N ASP A 181 -11.43 0.64 -8.06
CA ASP A 181 -12.81 1.16 -8.07
C ASP A 181 -13.87 0.12 -8.46
N GLY A 182 -13.46 -1.09 -8.81
CA GLY A 182 -14.35 -2.17 -9.26
C GLY A 182 -14.65 -2.15 -10.77
N LYS A 183 -14.04 -1.23 -11.53
CA LYS A 183 -14.29 -1.04 -12.96
C LYS A 183 -13.02 -1.35 -13.73
N GLY A 184 -12.95 -2.42 -14.45
CA GLY A 184 -11.76 -2.79 -15.24
C GLY A 184 -12.04 -3.04 -16.71
N GLU A 185 -13.32 -3.16 -17.08
CA GLU A 185 -13.70 -3.64 -18.42
C GLU A 185 -13.62 -2.57 -19.53
N ILE A 186 -13.68 -1.28 -19.16
CA ILE A 186 -13.73 -0.17 -20.12
C ILE A 186 -12.41 0.61 -20.17
N ALA A 187 -11.44 0.21 -19.33
CA ALA A 187 -10.23 1.00 -19.16
C ALA A 187 -9.32 0.88 -20.41
N ARG A 188 -9.19 1.98 -21.13
CA ARG A 188 -8.06 2.20 -22.04
C ARG A 188 -6.75 2.32 -21.28
N ASP A 189 -6.84 2.38 -19.96
CA ASP A 189 -5.77 2.54 -19.03
C ASP A 189 -5.12 1.18 -18.71
N LEU A 190 -3.81 1.11 -18.92
CA LEU A 190 -3.02 -0.07 -18.62
C LEU A 190 -3.11 -0.43 -17.14
N ASP A 191 -3.06 0.56 -16.27
CA ASP A 191 -3.04 0.43 -14.83
C ASP A 191 -4.31 -0.28 -14.31
N ALA A 192 -5.48 0.22 -14.70
CA ALA A 192 -6.76 -0.40 -14.33
C ALA A 192 -6.91 -1.85 -14.84
N ARG A 193 -6.37 -2.14 -16.05
CA ARG A 193 -6.38 -3.50 -16.59
C ARG A 193 -5.47 -4.44 -15.80
N LEU A 194 -4.31 -3.96 -15.35
CA LEU A 194 -3.37 -4.76 -14.58
C LEU A 194 -3.88 -5.04 -13.17
N VAL A 195 -4.51 -4.05 -12.52
CA VAL A 195 -5.17 -4.26 -11.23
C VAL A 195 -6.30 -5.28 -11.36
N LYS A 196 -7.18 -5.11 -12.36
CA LYS A 196 -8.25 -6.10 -12.63
C LYS A 196 -7.68 -7.49 -12.88
N HIS A 197 -6.64 -7.61 -13.71
CA HIS A 197 -6.00 -8.89 -14.00
C HIS A 197 -5.49 -9.58 -12.72
N MET A 198 -4.86 -8.86 -11.80
CA MET A 198 -4.41 -9.43 -10.52
C MET A 198 -5.59 -9.87 -9.66
N VAL A 199 -6.65 -9.05 -9.58
CA VAL A 199 -7.87 -9.39 -8.82
C VAL A 199 -8.55 -10.63 -9.39
N ASP A 200 -8.67 -10.74 -10.70
CA ASP A 200 -9.27 -11.91 -11.36
C ASP A 200 -8.42 -13.17 -11.10
N LEU A 201 -7.10 -13.09 -11.28
CA LEU A 201 -6.19 -14.21 -10.97
C LEU A 201 -6.35 -14.68 -9.51
N MET A 202 -6.41 -13.75 -8.56
CA MET A 202 -6.56 -14.11 -7.15
C MET A 202 -7.91 -14.78 -6.88
N ARG A 203 -9.00 -14.29 -7.47
CA ARG A 203 -10.33 -14.89 -7.35
C ARG A 203 -10.42 -16.27 -7.99
N ASP A 204 -9.79 -16.46 -9.16
CA ASP A 204 -9.74 -17.74 -9.86
C ASP A 204 -9.02 -18.82 -9.05
N THR A 205 -8.07 -18.41 -8.20
CA THR A 205 -7.42 -19.34 -7.26
C THR A 205 -8.25 -19.60 -5.98
N GLY A 206 -9.38 -18.93 -5.81
CA GLY A 206 -10.20 -19.00 -4.59
C GLY A 206 -9.65 -18.16 -3.43
N GLY A 207 -8.72 -17.25 -3.71
CA GLY A 207 -8.08 -16.41 -2.71
C GLY A 207 -8.95 -15.22 -2.26
N MET A 208 -8.56 -14.61 -1.15
CA MET A 208 -9.27 -13.49 -0.55
C MET A 208 -8.75 -12.14 -1.05
N VAL A 209 -9.68 -11.24 -1.35
CA VAL A 209 -9.39 -9.88 -1.83
C VAL A 209 -9.97 -8.84 -0.87
N GLU A 210 -9.11 -7.98 -0.34
CA GLU A 210 -9.46 -6.76 0.41
C GLU A 210 -9.44 -5.59 -0.56
N GLN A 211 -10.60 -5.01 -0.83
CA GLN A 211 -10.72 -3.92 -1.80
C GLN A 211 -10.75 -2.57 -1.11
N ILE A 212 -9.84 -1.69 -1.48
CA ILE A 212 -9.88 -0.26 -1.18
C ILE A 212 -10.48 0.45 -2.39
N ASN A 213 -11.66 1.03 -2.24
CA ASN A 213 -12.30 1.75 -3.33
C ASN A 213 -12.06 3.27 -3.20
N PRO A 214 -11.21 3.87 -4.03
CA PRO A 214 -10.82 5.28 -3.89
C PRO A 214 -12.01 6.26 -4.07
N VAL A 215 -13.06 5.84 -4.76
CA VAL A 215 -14.28 6.66 -4.95
C VAL A 215 -15.14 6.69 -3.68
N LYS A 216 -15.10 5.62 -2.87
CA LYS A 216 -15.93 5.49 -1.67
C LYS A 216 -15.27 6.04 -0.41
N LEU A 217 -13.92 6.15 -0.37
CA LEU A 217 -13.17 6.56 0.83
C LEU A 217 -13.66 7.87 1.43
N SER A 218 -13.82 8.91 0.62
CA SER A 218 -14.28 10.22 1.08
C SER A 218 -15.69 10.22 1.72
N ARG A 219 -16.49 9.17 1.52
CA ARG A 219 -17.81 9.05 2.15
C ARG A 219 -17.73 8.44 3.55
N ILE A 220 -16.80 7.53 3.76
CA ILE A 220 -16.63 6.81 5.03
C ILE A 220 -16.01 7.74 6.08
N LEU A 221 -14.93 8.44 5.72
CA LEU A 221 -14.24 9.37 6.64
C LEU A 221 -15.09 10.57 7.05
N ARG A 222 -16.06 11.00 6.23
CA ARG A 222 -17.02 12.05 6.60
C ARG A 222 -18.15 11.58 7.52
N ALA A 223 -18.45 10.28 7.52
CA ALA A 223 -19.48 9.71 8.38
C ALA A 223 -18.99 9.42 9.80
N ASP A 224 -17.67 9.20 9.95
CA ASP A 224 -17.04 8.84 11.24
C ASP A 224 -16.36 10.04 11.95
N LEU A 225 -16.33 11.22 11.33
CA LEU A 225 -15.91 12.45 12.01
C LEU A 225 -17.02 12.87 12.97
N PRO A 226 -16.73 13.06 14.30
CA PRO A 226 -17.64 13.72 15.18
C PRO A 226 -18.00 15.08 14.55
N LEU A 227 -19.30 15.42 14.51
CA LEU A 227 -19.76 16.74 14.11
C LEU A 227 -18.88 17.77 14.79
N GLU A 228 -18.12 18.53 14.00
CA GLU A 228 -17.28 19.60 14.51
C GLU A 228 -18.15 20.41 15.49
N ALA A 229 -17.70 20.52 16.74
CA ALA A 229 -18.30 21.41 17.70
C ALA A 229 -18.36 22.80 17.05
N GLU A 230 -19.54 23.40 17.02
CA GLU A 230 -19.73 24.73 16.48
C GLU A 230 -18.62 25.66 17.03
N PRO A 231 -18.04 26.54 16.20
CA PRO A 231 -17.01 27.45 16.67
C PRO A 231 -17.62 28.25 17.81
N ILE A 232 -17.00 28.13 18.99
CA ILE A 232 -17.33 28.97 20.15
C ILE A 232 -17.12 30.39 19.67
N LEU A 233 -18.22 31.10 19.41
CA LEU A 233 -18.20 32.52 19.11
C LEU A 233 -17.52 33.21 20.33
N ALA A 234 -16.28 33.64 20.13
CA ALA A 234 -15.58 34.46 21.12
C ALA A 234 -16.46 35.66 21.42
N GLU A 235 -16.85 35.79 22.70
CA GLU A 235 -17.56 36.98 23.16
C GLU A 235 -16.75 38.23 22.81
N PRO A 236 -17.41 39.31 22.38
CA PRO A 236 -16.71 40.57 22.06
C PRO A 236 -15.96 41.09 23.28
N ILE A 237 -14.66 41.31 23.13
CA ILE A 237 -13.79 41.91 24.13
C ILE A 237 -14.36 43.31 24.44
N LYS A 238 -14.84 43.49 25.67
CA LYS A 238 -15.28 44.78 26.17
C LYS A 238 -14.10 45.76 26.16
N ASP A 239 -14.30 46.88 25.47
CA ASP A 239 -13.37 47.98 25.35
C ASP A 239 -12.81 48.40 26.72
N THR A 240 -11.51 48.27 26.90
CA THR A 240 -10.79 48.88 28.01
C THR A 240 -10.38 50.29 27.59
N PRO A 241 -10.66 51.36 28.38
CA PRO A 241 -10.35 52.73 27.97
C PRO A 241 -8.84 52.96 27.93
N ALA A 242 -8.40 53.67 26.89
CA ALA A 242 -7.02 54.02 26.64
C ALA A 242 -6.47 54.98 27.72
N PRO A 243 -5.21 54.83 28.16
CA PRO A 243 -4.57 55.81 29.02
C PRO A 243 -4.16 57.07 28.23
N ASN A 244 -4.47 58.20 28.82
CA ASN A 244 -4.24 59.58 28.38
C ASN A 244 -2.80 59.85 27.91
N GLY A 245 -2.74 60.68 26.90
CA GLY A 245 -1.60 61.05 26.11
C GLY A 245 -0.43 61.77 26.80
N LYS A 246 0.69 61.68 26.17
CA LYS A 246 1.74 62.70 26.19
C LYS A 246 2.27 62.91 24.78
N SER A 247 2.03 64.11 24.31
CA SER A 247 2.58 64.72 23.07
C SER A 247 4.11 64.64 23.06
N LEU A 248 4.69 64.08 22.04
CA LEU A 248 6.11 64.20 21.72
C LEU A 248 6.29 64.91 20.37
N LYS A 249 7.01 66.03 20.47
CA LYS A 249 7.33 67.01 19.42
C LYS A 249 8.14 66.35 18.32
N LYS A 250 7.81 66.72 17.05
CA LYS A 250 8.59 66.44 15.83
C LYS A 250 9.92 67.19 15.87
N PRO A 251 11.06 66.56 15.48
CA PRO A 251 12.25 67.34 15.10
C PRO A 251 12.23 67.70 13.62
N ALA A 252 12.78 68.91 13.37
CA ALA A 252 12.80 69.60 12.11
C ALA A 252 13.66 68.94 11.00
N ALA A 253 13.26 69.18 9.77
CA ALA A 253 13.97 68.81 8.56
C ALA A 253 15.28 69.62 8.40
N ARG A 254 16.38 68.90 8.13
CA ARG A 254 17.68 69.51 7.75
C ARG A 254 17.88 69.37 6.25
N LYS A 255 17.77 70.52 5.55
CA LYS A 255 18.25 70.68 4.18
C LYS A 255 19.76 70.54 4.14
N LYS A 256 20.27 69.83 3.18
CA LYS A 256 21.65 69.95 2.71
C LYS A 256 21.68 70.10 1.20
N LYS A 257 22.57 71.00 0.84
CA LYS A 257 23.02 71.41 -0.49
C LYS A 257 23.42 70.24 -1.40
#